data_6d0ae6cef005fc3446befdfc38895563
#
_entry.id   6d0ae6cef005fc3446befdfc38895563
#
_cell.length_a   1.000
_cell.length_b   1.000
_cell.length_c   1.000
_cell.angle_alpha   90.00
_cell.angle_beta   90.00
_cell.angle_gamma   90.00
#
_symmetry.space_group_name_H-M   'P 1'
#
loop_
_entity.id
_entity.type
_entity.pdbx_description
1 polymer ?
#
loop_
_entity_poly.entity_id
_entity_poly.type
_entity_poly.pdbx_seq_one_letter_code
_entity_poly.pdbx_strand_id
1 'polypeptide(L)'
;MLRRSGIDVFALCPPEDFVRRSRWYRPFPTALPNPGPSDLQALLETSEISSAVLLPCSDDWLRAVSNLPASLLDRFPCSTSPECVDLLTDKWRFAQLLEGLGIPRPRTQLISSREQCQALPDSFFEGAILKPLSSVDFACRHGVKGYLVENRREAAALIEQLELPIMVQEFIPGPRHSGYFLDGFRDRSGRVTALFGRRRLRMYPQKLGNSTLIESIPLRDLAGAIFPLEYLLEQISYRGVFSAEFKLDERDLTFKLIEINARPWWYVEFASRCGVDVCTMAYQDALGLPVSAIDHYEVGRRSVFAVNDLRAWREQSGNRHSLWSFLKTWLGCDSAPFHWNDPAPALQYLRQTMAAFFRSELHTKQARPQTQPDNREVLNSDRRDLTLHAVVSDGDKFVR
;
A
#
# COMPACT_ATOMS: atom_id res chain seq x y z
N MET A 1 8.88 12.13 -11.13
CA MET A 1 8.73 13.16 -10.09
C MET A 1 10.09 13.79 -9.82
N LEU A 2 10.91 13.33 -8.89
CA LEU A 2 12.16 13.95 -8.45
C LEU A 2 13.13 14.36 -9.59
N ARG A 3 13.32 13.52 -10.61
CA ARG A 3 14.14 13.89 -11.78
C ARG A 3 13.61 15.08 -12.56
N ARG A 4 12.29 15.29 -12.57
CA ARG A 4 11.69 16.50 -13.20
C ARG A 4 12.00 17.76 -12.41
N SER A 5 12.23 17.63 -11.11
CA SER A 5 12.67 18.71 -10.22
C SER A 5 14.21 18.90 -10.20
N GLY A 6 14.92 18.27 -11.15
CA GLY A 6 16.38 18.43 -11.27
C GLY A 6 17.19 17.60 -10.26
N ILE A 7 16.54 16.74 -9.48
CA ILE A 7 17.18 15.92 -8.45
C ILE A 7 17.73 14.64 -9.08
N ASP A 8 19.00 14.32 -8.82
CA ASP A 8 19.58 13.03 -9.20
C ASP A 8 19.01 11.91 -8.34
N VAL A 9 18.54 10.84 -8.99
CA VAL A 9 17.90 9.71 -8.32
C VAL A 9 18.60 8.42 -8.69
N PHE A 10 19.01 7.66 -7.68
CA PHE A 10 19.43 6.28 -7.79
C PHE A 10 18.34 5.36 -7.26
N ALA A 11 18.25 4.14 -7.77
CA ALA A 11 17.27 3.17 -7.29
C ALA A 11 17.94 1.85 -6.94
N LEU A 12 17.57 1.33 -5.78
CA LEU A 12 17.75 -0.06 -5.38
C LEU A 12 16.45 -0.80 -5.67
N CYS A 13 16.48 -1.75 -6.57
CA CYS A 13 15.30 -2.56 -6.92
C CYS A 13 15.73 -3.91 -7.50
N PRO A 14 14.90 -4.95 -7.39
CA PRO A 14 15.18 -6.27 -7.95
C PRO A 14 15.47 -6.23 -9.45
N PRO A 15 16.25 -7.20 -9.98
CA PRO A 15 16.61 -7.25 -11.41
C PRO A 15 15.42 -7.28 -12.36
N GLU A 16 14.33 -7.90 -11.94
CA GLU A 16 13.08 -8.07 -12.70
C GLU A 16 12.16 -6.83 -12.64
N ASP A 17 12.46 -5.84 -11.79
CA ASP A 17 11.61 -4.66 -11.64
C ASP A 17 11.49 -3.89 -12.97
N PHE A 18 10.27 -3.60 -13.36
CA PHE A 18 9.98 -2.86 -14.59
C PHE A 18 10.54 -1.42 -14.56
N VAL A 19 10.77 -0.84 -13.39
CA VAL A 19 11.39 0.47 -13.20
C VAL A 19 12.79 0.52 -13.81
N ARG A 20 13.52 -0.60 -13.86
CA ARG A 20 14.83 -0.70 -14.51
C ARG A 20 14.80 -0.44 -16.02
N ARG A 21 13.64 -0.47 -16.65
CA ARG A 21 13.43 -0.11 -18.06
C ARG A 21 13.18 1.37 -18.28
N SER A 22 13.05 2.14 -17.20
CA SER A 22 12.88 3.58 -17.31
C SER A 22 14.14 4.25 -17.85
N ARG A 23 13.96 5.20 -18.75
CA ARG A 23 15.05 6.08 -19.22
C ARG A 23 15.68 6.91 -18.09
N TRP A 24 14.97 7.04 -16.97
CA TRP A 24 15.41 7.77 -15.79
C TRP A 24 16.05 6.87 -14.72
N TYR A 25 16.06 5.56 -14.96
CA TYR A 25 16.66 4.62 -14.03
C TYR A 25 18.16 4.79 -13.98
N ARG A 26 18.68 4.92 -12.77
CA ARG A 26 20.11 4.82 -12.45
C ARG A 26 20.25 3.82 -11.31
N PRO A 27 21.02 2.73 -11.49
CA PRO A 27 21.26 1.82 -10.38
C PRO A 27 22.07 2.52 -9.30
N PHE A 28 21.80 2.18 -8.05
CA PHE A 28 22.71 2.54 -6.97
C PHE A 28 24.07 1.88 -7.20
N PRO A 29 25.19 2.61 -7.08
CA PRO A 29 26.52 2.04 -7.29
C PRO A 29 26.86 1.06 -6.17
N THR A 30 26.90 -0.22 -6.50
CA THR A 30 27.21 -1.32 -5.57
C THR A 30 27.80 -2.51 -6.31
N ALA A 31 28.71 -3.24 -5.67
CA ALA A 31 29.22 -4.50 -6.15
C ALA A 31 28.26 -5.69 -5.86
N LEU A 32 27.26 -5.51 -5.00
CA LEU A 32 26.29 -6.56 -4.69
C LEU A 32 25.32 -6.75 -5.86
N PRO A 33 25.11 -8.00 -6.31
CA PRO A 33 24.28 -8.26 -7.50
C PRO A 33 22.79 -7.98 -7.28
N ASN A 34 22.27 -8.23 -6.08
CA ASN A 34 20.87 -8.09 -5.73
C ASN A 34 20.72 -7.65 -4.28
N PRO A 35 21.06 -6.40 -3.94
CA PRO A 35 20.98 -5.94 -2.55
C PRO A 35 19.52 -5.86 -2.08
N GLY A 36 19.30 -6.40 -0.88
CA GLY A 36 18.02 -6.33 -0.15
C GLY A 36 18.04 -5.33 1.00
N PRO A 37 16.91 -5.17 1.72
CA PRO A 37 16.84 -4.30 2.90
C PRO A 37 17.87 -4.61 3.97
N SER A 38 18.20 -5.90 4.17
CA SER A 38 19.24 -6.34 5.13
C SER A 38 20.65 -5.87 4.79
N ASP A 39 20.91 -5.53 3.53
CA ASP A 39 22.22 -5.10 3.06
C ASP A 39 22.40 -3.60 3.14
N LEU A 40 21.36 -2.83 3.46
CA LEU A 40 21.34 -1.36 3.35
C LEU A 40 22.49 -0.71 4.11
N GLN A 41 22.72 -1.10 5.36
CA GLN A 41 23.79 -0.51 6.16
C GLN A 41 25.17 -0.71 5.50
N ALA A 42 25.51 -1.93 5.12
CA ALA A 42 26.79 -2.24 4.47
C ALA A 42 26.93 -1.53 3.12
N LEU A 43 25.83 -1.39 2.36
CA LEU A 43 25.81 -0.63 1.11
C LEU A 43 26.15 0.84 1.32
N LEU A 44 25.56 1.48 2.34
CA LEU A 44 25.80 2.90 2.62
C LEU A 44 27.20 3.15 3.20
N GLU A 45 27.71 2.22 4.03
CA GLU A 45 29.06 2.30 4.59
C GLU A 45 30.14 2.20 3.50
N THR A 46 29.93 1.35 2.50
CA THR A 46 30.89 1.11 1.41
C THR A 46 30.68 1.98 0.18
N SER A 47 29.63 2.80 0.18
CA SER A 47 29.27 3.65 -0.96
C SER A 47 30.24 4.82 -1.13
N GLU A 48 30.59 5.09 -2.41
CA GLU A 48 31.29 6.32 -2.81
C GLU A 48 30.38 7.58 -2.76
N ILE A 49 29.06 7.40 -2.60
CA ILE A 49 28.12 8.50 -2.44
C ILE A 49 28.34 9.15 -1.08
N SER A 50 28.70 10.42 -1.07
CA SER A 50 29.00 11.16 0.15
C SER A 50 27.73 11.45 0.98
N SER A 51 26.62 11.76 0.31
CA SER A 51 25.31 12.00 0.95
C SER A 51 24.17 11.80 -0.04
N ALA A 52 23.04 11.34 0.45
CA ALA A 52 21.78 11.21 -0.31
C ALA A 52 20.59 11.14 0.63
N VAL A 53 19.42 11.59 0.17
CA VAL A 53 18.17 11.43 0.93
C VAL A 53 17.57 10.06 0.63
N LEU A 54 17.22 9.32 1.68
CA LEU A 54 16.59 8.01 1.57
C LEU A 54 15.07 8.16 1.46
N LEU A 55 14.47 7.55 0.44
CA LEU A 55 13.03 7.48 0.23
C LEU A 55 12.59 6.02 0.12
N PRO A 56 12.33 5.33 1.24
CA PRO A 56 11.89 3.95 1.24
C PRO A 56 10.50 3.85 0.63
N CYS A 57 10.30 2.89 -0.30
CA CYS A 57 9.04 2.69 -1.01
C CYS A 57 8.31 1.40 -0.58
N SER A 58 8.86 0.63 0.37
CA SER A 58 8.21 -0.52 1.01
C SER A 58 8.40 -0.49 2.52
N ASP A 59 7.62 -1.30 3.24
CA ASP A 59 7.71 -1.39 4.70
C ASP A 59 9.03 -2.03 5.14
N ASP A 60 9.58 -2.97 4.36
CA ASP A 60 10.84 -3.62 4.68
C ASP A 60 12.02 -2.65 4.54
N TRP A 61 12.05 -1.85 3.48
CA TRP A 61 13.03 -0.79 3.33
C TRP A 61 12.86 0.32 4.35
N LEU A 62 11.61 0.65 4.71
CA LEU A 62 11.34 1.61 5.77
C LEU A 62 11.91 1.14 7.12
N ARG A 63 11.74 -0.13 7.46
CA ARG A 63 12.37 -0.73 8.65
C ARG A 63 13.91 -0.75 8.55
N ALA A 64 14.44 -1.07 7.39
CA ALA A 64 15.90 -1.02 7.19
C ALA A 64 16.47 0.38 7.44
N VAL A 65 15.80 1.42 6.92
CA VAL A 65 16.19 2.83 7.17
C VAL A 65 16.05 3.19 8.64
N SER A 66 14.97 2.78 9.31
CA SER A 66 14.74 3.10 10.72
C SER A 66 15.76 2.46 11.67
N ASN A 67 16.44 1.40 11.23
CA ASN A 67 17.46 0.71 12.01
C ASN A 67 18.90 1.17 11.69
N LEU A 68 19.06 2.16 10.82
CA LEU A 68 20.40 2.70 10.52
C LEU A 68 21.00 3.42 11.73
N PRO A 69 22.31 3.30 11.96
CA PRO A 69 22.98 4.08 12.99
C PRO A 69 22.93 5.58 12.67
N ALA A 70 22.92 6.42 13.71
CA ALA A 70 22.82 7.87 13.59
C ALA A 70 23.87 8.47 12.66
N SER A 71 25.11 7.94 12.69
CA SER A 71 26.20 8.38 11.81
C SER A 71 25.92 8.19 10.32
N LEU A 72 25.13 7.19 9.95
CA LEU A 72 24.68 7.00 8.58
C LEU A 72 23.47 7.90 8.26
N LEU A 73 22.56 8.11 9.18
CA LEU A 73 21.43 9.00 9.00
C LEU A 73 21.85 10.48 8.84
N ASP A 74 22.98 10.88 9.42
CA ASP A 74 23.58 12.21 9.17
C ASP A 74 24.02 12.39 7.72
N ARG A 75 24.53 11.32 7.08
CA ARG A 75 24.94 11.33 5.67
C ARG A 75 23.80 11.00 4.72
N PHE A 76 22.89 10.14 5.15
CA PHE A 76 21.76 9.62 4.38
C PHE A 76 20.44 9.87 5.09
N PRO A 77 20.01 11.14 5.22
CA PRO A 77 18.80 11.48 5.97
C PRO A 77 17.54 10.91 5.32
N CYS A 78 16.56 10.63 6.17
CA CYS A 78 15.20 10.31 5.81
C CYS A 78 14.24 11.19 6.60
N SER A 79 13.16 11.66 5.99
CA SER A 79 12.17 12.48 6.69
C SER A 79 11.25 11.68 7.62
N THR A 80 11.19 10.34 7.47
CA THR A 80 10.30 9.49 8.27
C THR A 80 10.85 9.27 9.67
N SER A 81 9.97 9.36 10.67
CA SER A 81 10.30 9.11 12.08
C SER A 81 10.58 7.61 12.32
N PRO A 82 11.82 7.21 12.65
CA PRO A 82 12.14 5.81 12.89
C PRO A 82 11.30 5.18 14.02
N GLU A 83 11.04 5.93 15.07
CA GLU A 83 10.32 5.49 16.28
C GLU A 83 8.86 5.10 15.98
N CYS A 84 8.29 5.64 14.90
CA CYS A 84 6.94 5.36 14.49
C CYS A 84 6.82 4.14 13.58
N VAL A 85 7.92 3.68 12.98
CA VAL A 85 7.89 2.64 11.94
C VAL A 85 7.30 1.33 12.47
N ASP A 86 7.82 0.84 13.58
CA ASP A 86 7.33 -0.42 14.18
C ASP A 86 5.87 -0.32 14.59
N LEU A 87 5.46 0.82 15.15
CA LEU A 87 4.08 1.06 15.57
C LEU A 87 3.10 1.06 14.40
N LEU A 88 3.47 1.67 13.29
CA LEU A 88 2.59 1.81 12.13
C LEU A 88 2.62 0.59 11.21
N THR A 89 3.71 -0.20 11.23
CA THR A 89 3.84 -1.42 10.41
C THR A 89 3.35 -2.69 11.12
N ASP A 90 3.26 -2.68 12.46
CA ASP A 90 2.64 -3.75 13.23
C ASP A 90 1.13 -3.50 13.36
N LYS A 91 0.33 -4.29 12.68
CA LYS A 91 -1.12 -4.11 12.60
C LYS A 91 -1.83 -4.25 13.95
N TRP A 92 -1.30 -5.11 14.85
CA TRP A 92 -1.91 -5.27 16.16
C TRP A 92 -1.60 -4.07 17.06
N ARG A 93 -0.34 -3.65 17.13
CA ARG A 93 0.05 -2.44 17.88
C ARG A 93 -0.68 -1.21 17.37
N PHE A 94 -0.84 -1.08 16.06
CA PHE A 94 -1.60 0.00 15.45
C PHE A 94 -3.08 -0.03 15.88
N ALA A 95 -3.74 -1.20 15.86
CA ALA A 95 -5.11 -1.33 16.32
C ALA A 95 -5.28 -0.97 17.81
N GLN A 96 -4.35 -1.39 18.66
CA GLN A 96 -4.33 -1.02 20.09
C GLN A 96 -4.11 0.49 20.31
N LEU A 97 -3.22 1.11 19.53
CA LEU A 97 -3.01 2.55 19.58
C LEU A 97 -4.31 3.30 19.25
N LEU A 98 -4.97 2.95 18.15
CA LEU A 98 -6.23 3.58 17.74
C LEU A 98 -7.32 3.42 18.82
N GLU A 99 -7.36 2.25 19.48
CA GLU A 99 -8.28 2.01 20.60
C GLU A 99 -7.98 2.91 21.78
N GLY A 100 -6.73 2.97 22.21
CA GLY A 100 -6.29 3.80 23.33
C GLY A 100 -6.53 5.30 23.10
N LEU A 101 -6.48 5.75 21.84
CA LEU A 101 -6.75 7.14 21.45
C LEU A 101 -8.23 7.42 21.14
N GLY A 102 -9.10 6.42 21.20
CA GLY A 102 -10.52 6.58 20.86
C GLY A 102 -10.78 6.89 19.38
N ILE A 103 -9.85 6.56 18.47
CA ILE A 103 -10.00 6.81 17.04
C ILE A 103 -10.90 5.73 16.42
N PRO A 104 -11.90 6.11 15.60
CA PRO A 104 -12.78 5.17 14.94
C PRO A 104 -11.99 4.17 14.07
N ARG A 105 -12.18 2.89 14.33
CA ARG A 105 -11.47 1.78 13.69
C ARG A 105 -12.36 0.55 13.60
N PRO A 106 -12.04 -0.44 12.76
CA PRO A 106 -12.69 -1.75 12.84
C PRO A 106 -12.38 -2.42 14.19
N ARG A 107 -13.37 -3.11 14.77
CA ARG A 107 -13.12 -3.96 15.94
C ARG A 107 -12.07 -5.00 15.59
N THR A 108 -11.03 -5.10 16.39
CA THR A 108 -9.89 -5.97 16.11
C THR A 108 -9.50 -6.73 17.37
N GLN A 109 -9.21 -8.03 17.25
CA GLN A 109 -8.75 -8.88 18.33
C GLN A 109 -7.61 -9.78 17.87
N LEU A 110 -6.63 -9.98 18.73
CA LEU A 110 -5.56 -10.94 18.50
C LEU A 110 -6.00 -12.31 19.04
N ILE A 111 -5.81 -13.34 18.25
CA ILE A 111 -5.99 -14.74 18.64
C ILE A 111 -4.61 -15.38 18.69
N SER A 112 -4.15 -15.70 19.90
CA SER A 112 -2.87 -16.36 20.15
C SER A 112 -3.05 -17.84 20.50
N SER A 113 -4.29 -18.29 20.77
CA SER A 113 -4.62 -19.70 21.00
C SER A 113 -6.03 -20.02 20.49
N ARG A 114 -6.30 -21.31 20.32
CA ARG A 114 -7.61 -21.79 19.87
C ARG A 114 -8.71 -21.53 20.92
N GLU A 115 -8.36 -21.60 22.18
CA GLU A 115 -9.28 -21.31 23.30
C GLU A 115 -9.75 -19.85 23.26
N GLN A 116 -8.86 -18.92 22.90
CA GLN A 116 -9.24 -17.52 22.71
C GLN A 116 -10.25 -17.34 21.58
N CYS A 117 -10.14 -18.10 20.48
CA CYS A 117 -11.13 -18.10 19.42
C CYS A 117 -12.51 -18.55 19.93
N GLN A 118 -12.55 -19.56 20.81
CA GLN A 118 -13.79 -20.06 21.40
C GLN A 118 -14.41 -19.08 22.42
N ALA A 119 -13.58 -18.28 23.09
CA ALA A 119 -14.02 -17.32 24.10
C ALA A 119 -14.64 -16.04 23.52
N LEU A 120 -14.34 -15.68 22.26
CA LEU A 120 -14.93 -14.50 21.62
C LEU A 120 -16.41 -14.73 21.33
N PRO A 121 -17.28 -13.70 21.39
CA PRO A 121 -18.69 -13.82 21.03
C PRO A 121 -18.87 -14.13 19.54
N ASP A 122 -19.94 -14.82 19.15
CA ASP A 122 -20.23 -15.18 17.75
C ASP A 122 -20.31 -13.96 16.84
N SER A 123 -20.91 -12.88 17.35
CA SER A 123 -21.01 -11.60 16.63
C SER A 123 -19.68 -10.97 16.22
N PHE A 124 -18.56 -11.45 16.77
CA PHE A 124 -17.23 -10.99 16.36
C PHE A 124 -16.81 -11.58 15.02
N PHE A 125 -17.36 -12.73 14.66
CA PHE A 125 -17.04 -13.46 13.44
C PHE A 125 -18.04 -13.20 12.30
N GLU A 126 -19.11 -12.48 12.58
CA GLU A 126 -20.10 -12.10 11.56
C GLU A 126 -19.51 -11.08 10.58
N GLY A 127 -19.12 -11.55 9.39
CA GLY A 127 -18.43 -10.72 8.40
C GLY A 127 -17.08 -10.19 8.92
N ALA A 128 -16.20 -11.06 9.37
CA ALA A 128 -14.88 -10.70 9.84
C ALA A 128 -13.79 -11.10 8.84
N ILE A 129 -12.59 -10.57 9.06
CA ILE A 129 -11.38 -10.95 8.30
C ILE A 129 -10.35 -11.53 9.27
N LEU A 130 -9.87 -12.71 8.96
CA LEU A 130 -8.65 -13.26 9.56
C LEU A 130 -7.44 -12.67 8.83
N LYS A 131 -6.61 -11.92 9.53
CA LYS A 131 -5.41 -11.27 8.99
C LYS A 131 -4.16 -11.68 9.77
N PRO A 132 -3.04 -11.97 9.08
CA PRO A 132 -1.77 -12.19 9.76
C PRO A 132 -1.21 -10.87 10.33
N LEU A 133 -0.29 -10.97 11.26
CA LEU A 133 0.48 -9.82 11.75
C LEU A 133 1.42 -9.29 10.67
N SER A 134 2.09 -10.19 9.93
CA SER A 134 2.88 -9.86 8.73
C SER A 134 2.16 -10.30 7.45
N SER A 135 1.89 -9.35 6.57
CA SER A 135 1.18 -9.64 5.32
C SER A 135 2.05 -10.31 4.26
N VAL A 136 3.35 -10.02 4.25
CA VAL A 136 4.26 -10.48 3.18
C VAL A 136 4.46 -11.99 3.28
N ASP A 137 4.91 -12.50 4.43
CA ASP A 137 5.15 -13.94 4.63
C ASP A 137 3.88 -14.77 4.47
N PHE A 138 2.77 -14.24 4.99
CA PHE A 138 1.48 -14.91 4.88
C PHE A 138 1.01 -15.02 3.43
N ALA A 139 1.14 -13.94 2.69
CA ALA A 139 0.76 -13.92 1.29
C ALA A 139 1.67 -14.82 0.44
N CYS A 140 2.97 -14.91 0.76
CA CYS A 140 3.88 -15.86 0.12
C CYS A 140 3.49 -17.31 0.38
N ARG A 141 3.05 -17.64 1.60
CA ARG A 141 2.68 -19.02 2.00
C ARG A 141 1.27 -19.40 1.56
N HIS A 142 0.31 -18.52 1.70
CA HIS A 142 -1.11 -18.82 1.51
C HIS A 142 -1.70 -18.23 0.21
N GLY A 143 -0.98 -17.34 -0.48
CA GLY A 143 -1.44 -16.71 -1.73
C GLY A 143 -2.55 -15.67 -1.52
N VAL A 144 -2.88 -15.32 -0.28
CA VAL A 144 -3.95 -14.37 0.09
C VAL A 144 -3.49 -13.41 1.18
N LYS A 145 -4.10 -12.23 1.26
CA LYS A 145 -3.82 -11.24 2.31
C LYS A 145 -4.57 -11.49 3.61
N GLY A 146 -5.55 -12.38 3.59
CA GLY A 146 -6.40 -12.74 4.70
C GLY A 146 -7.61 -13.53 4.22
N TYR A 147 -8.41 -14.04 5.15
CA TYR A 147 -9.60 -14.82 4.87
C TYR A 147 -10.83 -14.10 5.41
N LEU A 148 -11.85 -13.92 4.57
CA LEU A 148 -13.17 -13.50 5.02
C LEU A 148 -13.88 -14.69 5.64
N VAL A 149 -14.53 -14.48 6.77
CA VAL A 149 -15.34 -15.47 7.49
C VAL A 149 -16.70 -14.88 7.81
N GLU A 150 -17.74 -15.69 7.69
CA GLU A 150 -19.11 -15.27 7.92
C GLU A 150 -19.59 -15.69 9.34
N ASN A 151 -18.87 -16.60 9.99
CA ASN A 151 -19.24 -17.13 11.29
C ASN A 151 -18.04 -17.78 12.01
N ARG A 152 -18.24 -18.06 13.31
CA ARG A 152 -17.22 -18.72 14.16
C ARG A 152 -16.77 -20.06 13.62
N ARG A 153 -17.67 -20.87 13.05
CA ARG A 153 -17.32 -22.22 12.56
C ARG A 153 -16.29 -22.16 11.44
N GLU A 154 -16.48 -21.23 10.49
CA GLU A 154 -15.51 -21.00 9.42
C GLU A 154 -14.20 -20.46 9.96
N ALA A 155 -14.25 -19.49 10.90
CA ALA A 155 -13.05 -18.94 11.53
C ALA A 155 -12.27 -20.03 12.25
N ALA A 156 -12.91 -20.87 13.06
CA ALA A 156 -12.26 -21.95 13.80
C ALA A 156 -11.61 -22.96 12.84
N ALA A 157 -12.31 -23.36 11.78
CA ALA A 157 -11.78 -24.31 10.79
C ALA A 157 -10.53 -23.76 10.06
N LEU A 158 -10.47 -22.45 9.80
CA LEU A 158 -9.28 -21.81 9.23
C LEU A 158 -8.15 -21.67 10.23
N ILE A 159 -8.46 -21.28 11.49
CA ILE A 159 -7.48 -21.12 12.58
C ILE A 159 -6.77 -22.45 12.90
N GLU A 160 -7.45 -23.60 12.71
CA GLU A 160 -6.81 -24.91 12.82
C GLU A 160 -5.66 -25.14 11.82
N GLN A 161 -5.72 -24.46 10.66
CA GLN A 161 -4.76 -24.61 9.58
C GLN A 161 -3.75 -23.47 9.50
N LEU A 162 -3.93 -22.42 10.29
CA LEU A 162 -3.10 -21.22 10.26
C LEU A 162 -2.13 -21.19 11.44
N GLU A 163 -0.99 -20.53 11.22
CA GLU A 163 -0.04 -20.23 12.30
C GLU A 163 -0.57 -19.07 13.16
N LEU A 164 -0.51 -19.27 14.47
CA LEU A 164 -0.86 -18.24 15.44
C LEU A 164 0.41 -17.46 15.86
N PRO A 165 0.27 -16.19 16.27
CA PRO A 165 -0.98 -15.44 16.42
C PRO A 165 -1.55 -14.91 15.11
N ILE A 166 -2.88 -14.76 15.05
CA ILE A 166 -3.61 -14.16 13.94
C ILE A 166 -4.60 -13.10 14.44
N MET A 167 -4.85 -12.07 13.65
CA MET A 167 -5.87 -11.07 13.97
C MET A 167 -7.21 -11.43 13.37
N VAL A 168 -8.27 -11.27 14.17
CA VAL A 168 -9.64 -11.18 13.69
C VAL A 168 -10.04 -9.72 13.68
N GLN A 169 -10.44 -9.23 12.52
CA GLN A 169 -10.85 -7.85 12.34
C GLN A 169 -12.22 -7.78 11.68
N GLU A 170 -13.07 -6.92 12.19
CA GLU A 170 -14.36 -6.60 11.58
C GLU A 170 -14.17 -6.16 10.13
N PHE A 171 -14.94 -6.73 9.23
CA PHE A 171 -15.05 -6.23 7.86
C PHE A 171 -16.10 -5.12 7.83
N ILE A 172 -15.66 -3.88 7.64
CA ILE A 172 -16.56 -2.74 7.53
C ILE A 172 -17.40 -2.90 6.27
N PRO A 173 -18.75 -3.03 6.37
CA PRO A 173 -19.62 -3.16 5.22
C PRO A 173 -19.62 -1.89 4.38
N GLY A 174 -20.18 -1.97 3.19
CA GLY A 174 -20.33 -0.85 2.29
C GLY A 174 -19.80 -1.13 0.90
N PRO A 175 -20.17 -0.32 -0.08
CA PRO A 175 -19.78 -0.50 -1.46
C PRO A 175 -18.26 -0.33 -1.63
N ARG A 176 -17.73 -0.83 -2.74
CA ARG A 176 -16.28 -0.79 -3.03
C ARG A 176 -15.72 0.62 -3.07
N HIS A 177 -16.52 1.58 -3.47
CA HIS A 177 -16.17 2.99 -3.52
C HIS A 177 -16.20 3.70 -2.15
N SER A 178 -16.51 2.99 -1.05
CA SER A 178 -16.41 3.53 0.30
C SER A 178 -15.00 3.48 0.90
N GLY A 179 -13.98 3.13 0.12
CA GLY A 179 -12.58 3.26 0.47
C GLY A 179 -12.07 4.66 0.15
N TYR A 180 -11.58 5.35 1.17
CA TYR A 180 -11.08 6.72 1.12
C TYR A 180 -9.64 6.79 1.62
N PHE A 181 -8.92 7.78 1.17
CA PHE A 181 -7.53 7.96 1.57
C PHE A 181 -7.24 9.43 1.83
N LEU A 182 -6.50 9.68 2.91
CA LEU A 182 -5.83 10.93 3.17
C LEU A 182 -4.32 10.67 3.06
N ASP A 183 -3.75 11.18 2.00
CA ASP A 183 -2.32 11.11 1.73
C ASP A 183 -1.70 12.47 2.06
N GLY A 184 -0.43 12.50 2.47
CA GLY A 184 0.15 13.79 2.80
C GLY A 184 1.60 13.76 3.25
N PHE A 185 2.01 14.92 3.76
CA PHE A 185 3.33 15.13 4.31
C PHE A 185 3.27 15.95 5.60
N ARG A 186 3.94 15.47 6.64
CA ARG A 186 4.15 16.19 7.91
C ARG A 186 5.62 16.52 8.05
N ASP A 187 5.94 17.82 8.11
CA ASP A 187 7.31 18.32 8.13
C ASP A 187 8.02 18.09 9.48
N ARG A 188 9.32 18.38 9.52
CA ARG A 188 10.16 18.27 10.72
C ARG A 188 9.69 19.13 11.89
N SER A 189 8.94 20.22 11.61
CA SER A 189 8.35 21.06 12.66
C SER A 189 7.07 20.47 13.26
N GLY A 190 6.58 19.36 12.67
CA GLY A 190 5.34 18.71 13.08
C GLY A 190 4.08 19.33 12.47
N ARG A 191 4.20 20.11 11.39
CA ARG A 191 3.04 20.67 10.68
C ARG A 191 2.68 19.74 9.52
N VAL A 192 1.40 19.50 9.33
CA VAL A 192 0.89 18.89 8.10
C VAL A 192 0.91 19.95 7.01
N THR A 193 1.88 19.86 6.10
CA THR A 193 2.11 20.84 5.03
C THR A 193 1.47 20.43 3.71
N ALA A 194 0.99 19.20 3.60
CA ALA A 194 0.19 18.73 2.46
C ALA A 194 -0.81 17.68 2.89
N LEU A 195 -2.05 17.82 2.41
CA LEU A 195 -3.10 16.80 2.45
C LEU A 195 -3.68 16.62 1.06
N PHE A 196 -3.89 15.37 0.66
CA PHE A 196 -4.47 14.98 -0.61
C PHE A 196 -5.57 13.94 -0.38
N GLY A 197 -6.80 14.29 -0.74
CA GLY A 197 -7.95 13.42 -0.64
C GLY A 197 -8.14 12.61 -1.92
N ARG A 198 -8.27 11.30 -1.80
CA ARG A 198 -8.67 10.43 -2.92
C ARG A 198 -9.63 9.36 -2.47
N ARG A 199 -10.45 8.86 -3.40
CA ARG A 199 -11.34 7.72 -3.17
C ARG A 199 -11.09 6.60 -4.17
N ARG A 200 -11.34 5.38 -3.73
CA ARG A 200 -11.36 4.19 -4.55
C ARG A 200 -12.66 4.11 -5.33
N LEU A 201 -12.57 3.97 -6.64
CA LEU A 201 -13.74 3.70 -7.48
C LEU A 201 -13.86 2.23 -7.84
N ARG A 202 -12.72 1.54 -8.05
CA ARG A 202 -12.66 0.10 -8.30
C ARG A 202 -11.43 -0.52 -7.64
N MET A 203 -11.49 -1.83 -7.42
CA MET A 203 -10.40 -2.60 -6.82
C MET A 203 -10.33 -4.01 -7.40
N TYR A 204 -9.15 -4.60 -7.33
CA TYR A 204 -8.90 -5.99 -7.68
C TYR A 204 -7.89 -6.63 -6.71
N PRO A 205 -8.14 -7.85 -6.23
CA PRO A 205 -9.43 -8.58 -6.17
C PRO A 205 -10.52 -7.80 -5.44
N GLN A 206 -11.79 -8.17 -5.68
CA GLN A 206 -12.96 -7.34 -5.29
C GLN A 206 -13.15 -7.12 -3.79
N LYS A 207 -12.70 -8.07 -2.94
CA LYS A 207 -12.95 -8.01 -1.48
C LYS A 207 -11.74 -7.47 -0.70
N LEU A 208 -10.52 -7.91 -0.98
CA LEU A 208 -9.29 -7.54 -0.25
C LEU A 208 -8.18 -7.09 -1.20
N GLY A 209 -8.55 -6.41 -2.29
CA GLY A 209 -7.61 -6.00 -3.33
C GLY A 209 -7.06 -4.59 -3.17
N ASN A 210 -6.21 -4.24 -4.14
CA ASN A 210 -5.71 -2.89 -4.29
C ASN A 210 -6.65 -2.06 -5.18
N SER A 211 -6.60 -0.74 -5.05
CA SER A 211 -7.34 0.15 -5.94
C SER A 211 -6.88 -0.03 -7.38
N THR A 212 -7.80 -0.08 -8.34
CA THR A 212 -7.50 -0.15 -9.78
C THR A 212 -7.92 1.10 -10.51
N LEU A 213 -8.95 1.77 -10.02
CA LEU A 213 -9.36 3.11 -10.45
C LEU A 213 -9.59 3.97 -9.21
N ILE A 214 -9.00 5.15 -9.22
CA ILE A 214 -9.10 6.15 -8.14
C ILE A 214 -9.46 7.52 -8.70
N GLU A 215 -9.97 8.37 -7.81
CA GLU A 215 -10.32 9.75 -8.12
C GLU A 215 -9.84 10.69 -7.01
N SER A 216 -9.29 11.85 -7.35
CA SER A 216 -9.03 12.92 -6.39
C SER A 216 -10.32 13.60 -5.97
N ILE A 217 -10.51 13.81 -4.67
CA ILE A 217 -11.72 14.39 -4.09
C ILE A 217 -11.38 15.57 -3.18
N PRO A 218 -12.31 16.51 -2.97
CA PRO A 218 -12.04 17.64 -2.09
C PRO A 218 -11.95 17.19 -0.63
N LEU A 219 -11.09 17.82 0.16
CA LEU A 219 -10.89 17.50 1.58
C LEU A 219 -12.17 17.63 2.41
N ARG A 220 -13.11 18.49 2.03
CA ARG A 220 -14.41 18.60 2.71
C ARG A 220 -15.21 17.28 2.73
N ASP A 221 -15.02 16.42 1.73
CA ASP A 221 -15.66 15.11 1.67
C ASP A 221 -15.04 14.12 2.68
N LEU A 222 -13.89 14.48 3.26
CA LEU A 222 -13.14 13.71 4.24
C LEU A 222 -13.05 14.43 5.60
N ALA A 223 -13.87 15.44 5.85
CA ALA A 223 -13.79 16.26 7.06
C ALA A 223 -13.82 15.42 8.36
N GLY A 224 -14.61 14.35 8.39
CA GLY A 224 -14.68 13.44 9.55
C GLY A 224 -13.44 12.54 9.73
N ALA A 225 -12.55 12.47 8.74
CA ALA A 225 -11.30 11.68 8.80
C ALA A 225 -10.07 12.54 9.13
N ILE A 226 -10.10 13.86 8.83
CA ILE A 226 -8.93 14.74 8.97
C ILE A 226 -8.53 14.87 10.44
N PHE A 227 -9.44 15.27 11.31
CA PHE A 227 -9.11 15.47 12.72
C PHE A 227 -8.58 14.20 13.41
N PRO A 228 -9.21 13.02 13.28
CA PRO A 228 -8.65 11.79 13.84
C PRO A 228 -7.26 11.45 13.33
N LEU A 229 -6.98 11.71 12.05
CA LEU A 229 -5.66 11.49 11.46
C LEU A 229 -4.62 12.47 12.04
N GLU A 230 -4.89 13.76 12.04
CA GLU A 230 -3.97 14.77 12.55
C GLU A 230 -3.67 14.55 14.04
N TYR A 231 -4.71 14.24 14.83
CA TYR A 231 -4.57 13.88 16.23
C TYR A 231 -3.65 12.68 16.42
N LEU A 232 -3.86 11.57 15.65
CA LEU A 232 -2.97 10.42 15.69
C LEU A 232 -1.53 10.77 15.38
N LEU A 233 -1.30 11.50 14.25
CA LEU A 233 0.05 11.89 13.82
C LEU A 233 0.75 12.78 14.86
N GLU A 234 0.00 13.60 15.59
CA GLU A 234 0.50 14.41 16.69
C GLU A 234 0.90 13.56 17.89
N GLN A 235 0.00 12.65 18.34
CA GLN A 235 0.24 11.78 19.50
C GLN A 235 1.48 10.91 19.36
N ILE A 236 1.77 10.44 18.15
CA ILE A 236 2.98 9.64 17.87
C ILE A 236 4.17 10.48 17.39
N SER A 237 4.04 11.81 17.39
CA SER A 237 5.08 12.74 16.89
C SER A 237 5.57 12.38 15.48
N TYR A 238 4.67 11.87 14.63
CA TYR A 238 4.99 11.42 13.28
C TYR A 238 5.60 12.54 12.42
N ARG A 239 6.54 12.20 11.56
CA ARG A 239 7.11 13.08 10.51
C ARG A 239 7.28 12.26 9.24
N GLY A 240 7.18 12.91 8.08
CA GLY A 240 7.39 12.31 6.79
C GLY A 240 6.13 12.13 5.95
N VAL A 241 6.28 11.33 4.91
CA VAL A 241 5.22 10.98 3.97
C VAL A 241 4.28 9.94 4.57
N PHE A 242 2.98 10.13 4.43
CA PHE A 242 1.98 9.16 4.88
C PHE A 242 0.86 8.96 3.85
N SER A 243 0.26 7.79 3.91
CA SER A 243 -0.99 7.46 3.20
C SER A 243 -1.90 6.68 4.16
N ALA A 244 -2.94 7.33 4.63
CA ALA A 244 -3.92 6.77 5.56
C ALA A 244 -5.14 6.25 4.81
N GLU A 245 -5.45 4.96 4.96
CA GLU A 245 -6.64 4.33 4.37
C GLU A 245 -7.79 4.35 5.37
N PHE A 246 -8.92 4.90 4.93
CA PHE A 246 -10.18 4.91 5.66
C PHE A 246 -11.25 4.14 4.90
N LYS A 247 -12.17 3.58 5.64
CA LYS A 247 -13.43 3.09 5.10
C LYS A 247 -14.59 3.80 5.77
N LEU A 248 -15.48 4.36 4.96
CA LEU A 248 -16.74 4.92 5.47
C LEU A 248 -17.65 3.76 5.87
N ASP A 249 -18.02 3.73 7.14
CA ASP A 249 -18.99 2.79 7.68
C ASP A 249 -20.39 3.36 7.49
N GLU A 250 -21.19 2.75 6.62
CA GLU A 250 -22.53 3.24 6.31
C GLU A 250 -23.55 3.04 7.46
N ARG A 251 -23.19 2.23 8.47
CA ARG A 251 -24.05 2.00 9.64
C ARG A 251 -24.11 3.20 10.58
N ASP A 252 -23.00 3.92 10.71
CA ASP A 252 -22.87 5.07 11.62
C ASP A 252 -22.31 6.32 10.93
N LEU A 253 -22.05 6.26 9.63
CA LEU A 253 -21.50 7.34 8.79
C LEU A 253 -20.14 7.84 9.30
N THR A 254 -19.36 6.98 9.95
CA THR A 254 -18.02 7.32 10.42
C THR A 254 -16.92 6.76 9.51
N PHE A 255 -15.85 7.52 9.41
CA PHE A 255 -14.60 7.04 8.75
C PHE A 255 -13.82 6.19 9.73
N LYS A 256 -13.73 4.89 9.46
CA LYS A 256 -12.91 3.96 10.23
C LYS A 256 -11.50 3.93 9.64
N LEU A 257 -10.49 4.27 10.43
CA LEU A 257 -9.09 4.19 10.02
C LEU A 257 -8.63 2.73 9.97
N ILE A 258 -8.14 2.30 8.82
CA ILE A 258 -7.75 0.91 8.54
C ILE A 258 -6.25 0.72 8.72
N GLU A 259 -5.45 1.58 8.08
CA GLU A 259 -3.97 1.52 8.11
C GLU A 259 -3.36 2.87 7.73
N ILE A 260 -2.10 3.06 8.10
CA ILE A 260 -1.26 4.15 7.62
C ILE A 260 0.03 3.56 7.04
N ASN A 261 0.29 3.88 5.77
CA ASN A 261 1.58 3.61 5.16
C ASN A 261 2.50 4.82 5.41
N ALA A 262 3.57 4.63 6.18
CA ALA A 262 4.52 5.67 6.58
C ALA A 262 5.61 5.91 5.51
N ARG A 263 5.22 5.89 4.24
CA ARG A 263 6.08 5.96 3.07
C ARG A 263 5.31 6.39 1.83
N PRO A 264 6.00 6.72 0.70
CA PRO A 264 5.34 6.86 -0.59
C PRO A 264 4.51 5.62 -0.94
N TRP A 265 3.31 5.84 -1.43
CA TRP A 265 2.34 4.80 -1.75
C TRP A 265 2.24 4.54 -3.25
N TRP A 266 1.55 3.50 -3.62
CA TRP A 266 1.41 3.06 -5.01
C TRP A 266 0.97 4.17 -5.99
N TYR A 267 0.11 5.08 -5.53
CA TYR A 267 -0.43 6.18 -6.33
C TYR A 267 0.25 7.54 -6.04
N VAL A 268 1.44 7.56 -5.46
CA VAL A 268 2.12 8.82 -5.08
C VAL A 268 2.33 9.76 -6.28
N GLU A 269 2.56 9.20 -7.48
CA GLU A 269 2.68 10.02 -8.69
C GLU A 269 1.36 10.69 -9.08
N PHE A 270 0.23 10.05 -8.81
CA PHE A 270 -1.08 10.64 -9.06
C PHE A 270 -1.29 11.90 -8.20
N ALA A 271 -0.91 11.86 -6.93
CA ALA A 271 -0.93 13.05 -6.08
C ALA A 271 -0.06 14.18 -6.65
N SER A 272 1.16 13.86 -7.10
CA SER A 272 2.05 14.83 -7.75
C SER A 272 1.45 15.43 -9.03
N ARG A 273 0.74 14.63 -9.83
CA ARG A 273 0.04 15.11 -11.02
C ARG A 273 -1.15 16.02 -10.70
N CYS A 274 -1.73 15.85 -9.52
CA CYS A 274 -2.76 16.73 -8.97
C CYS A 274 -2.20 17.99 -8.29
N GLY A 275 -0.87 18.13 -8.20
CA GLY A 275 -0.20 19.29 -7.59
C GLY A 275 0.40 19.03 -6.21
N VAL A 276 0.36 17.79 -5.69
CA VAL A 276 0.87 17.43 -4.35
C VAL A 276 2.09 16.52 -4.47
N ASP A 277 3.29 17.09 -4.58
CA ASP A 277 4.53 16.33 -4.71
C ASP A 277 5.21 16.09 -3.34
N VAL A 278 4.66 15.15 -2.58
CA VAL A 278 5.16 14.78 -1.25
C VAL A 278 6.60 14.22 -1.29
N CYS A 279 7.05 13.66 -2.42
CA CYS A 279 8.41 13.15 -2.51
C CYS A 279 9.44 14.28 -2.60
N THR A 280 9.13 15.35 -3.33
CA THR A 280 9.98 16.55 -3.35
C THR A 280 9.95 17.25 -2.00
N MET A 281 8.79 17.31 -1.33
CA MET A 281 8.68 17.85 0.03
C MET A 281 9.53 17.05 1.03
N ALA A 282 9.47 15.73 0.98
CA ALA A 282 10.29 14.87 1.83
C ALA A 282 11.79 15.05 1.59
N TYR A 283 12.19 15.23 0.34
CA TYR A 283 13.57 15.52 -0.02
C TYR A 283 14.04 16.86 0.56
N GLN A 284 13.25 17.89 0.38
CA GLN A 284 13.57 19.24 0.91
C GLN A 284 13.65 19.22 2.44
N ASP A 285 12.67 18.61 3.10
CA ASP A 285 12.62 18.52 4.56
C ASP A 285 13.83 17.77 5.14
N ALA A 286 14.19 16.64 4.54
CA ALA A 286 15.35 15.83 4.94
C ALA A 286 16.67 16.62 4.85
N LEU A 287 16.78 17.55 3.88
CA LEU A 287 17.93 18.44 3.75
C LEU A 287 17.86 19.72 4.61
N GLY A 288 16.82 19.91 5.40
CA GLY A 288 16.64 21.12 6.17
C GLY A 288 16.16 22.33 5.38
N LEU A 289 15.75 22.12 4.14
CA LEU A 289 15.23 23.18 3.29
C LEU A 289 13.78 23.52 3.67
N PRO A 290 13.34 24.77 3.45
CA PRO A 290 11.95 25.14 3.67
C PRO A 290 11.00 24.32 2.81
N VAL A 291 9.92 23.83 3.42
CA VAL A 291 8.83 23.14 2.73
C VAL A 291 7.61 24.06 2.72
N SER A 292 7.15 24.41 1.52
CA SER A 292 5.95 25.24 1.36
C SER A 292 4.70 24.38 1.55
N ALA A 293 3.72 24.91 2.28
CA ALA A 293 2.42 24.25 2.41
C ALA A 293 1.68 24.25 1.05
N ILE A 294 0.91 23.20 0.82
CA ILE A 294 0.07 23.02 -0.37
C ILE A 294 -1.39 23.11 0.08
N ASP A 295 -2.05 24.20 -0.29
CA ASP A 295 -3.43 24.47 0.10
C ASP A 295 -4.45 24.03 -0.96
N HIS A 296 -4.00 23.79 -2.20
CA HIS A 296 -4.86 23.49 -3.33
C HIS A 296 -4.28 22.37 -4.20
N TYR A 297 -5.15 21.52 -4.70
CA TYR A 297 -4.81 20.49 -5.67
C TYR A 297 -5.98 20.24 -6.65
N GLU A 298 -5.70 19.59 -7.76
CA GLU A 298 -6.70 19.26 -8.78
C GLU A 298 -7.66 18.18 -8.27
N VAL A 299 -8.95 18.50 -8.24
CA VAL A 299 -10.04 17.62 -7.81
C VAL A 299 -10.80 17.07 -9.02
N GLY A 300 -11.32 15.84 -8.92
CA GLY A 300 -12.07 15.17 -9.99
C GLY A 300 -11.18 14.50 -11.04
N ARG A 301 -9.86 14.59 -10.91
CA ARG A 301 -8.91 13.84 -11.73
C ARG A 301 -8.95 12.36 -11.38
N ARG A 302 -8.71 11.50 -12.38
CA ARG A 302 -8.75 10.04 -12.20
C ARG A 302 -7.45 9.39 -12.64
N SER A 303 -7.11 8.27 -12.00
CA SER A 303 -6.00 7.43 -12.41
C SER A 303 -6.40 5.96 -12.42
N VAL A 304 -5.96 5.24 -13.46
CA VAL A 304 -6.30 3.83 -13.69
C VAL A 304 -5.05 2.97 -13.83
N PHE A 305 -5.06 1.83 -13.16
CA PHE A 305 -4.16 0.70 -13.43
C PHE A 305 -4.87 -0.25 -14.41
N ALA A 306 -4.71 -0.01 -15.70
CA ALA A 306 -5.52 -0.58 -16.77
C ALA A 306 -5.62 -2.11 -16.73
N VAL A 307 -4.51 -2.81 -16.52
CA VAL A 307 -4.48 -4.29 -16.52
C VAL A 307 -5.27 -4.86 -15.34
N ASN A 308 -5.03 -4.35 -14.13
CA ASN A 308 -5.74 -4.81 -12.94
C ASN A 308 -7.20 -4.36 -12.94
N ASP A 309 -7.51 -3.22 -13.55
CA ASP A 309 -8.87 -2.74 -13.69
C ASP A 309 -9.68 -3.62 -14.68
N LEU A 310 -9.05 -4.09 -15.76
CA LEU A 310 -9.66 -5.06 -16.66
C LEU A 310 -9.92 -6.41 -15.97
N ARG A 311 -9.02 -6.85 -15.09
CA ARG A 311 -9.25 -8.04 -14.24
C ARG A 311 -10.43 -7.82 -13.29
N ALA A 312 -10.51 -6.64 -12.66
CA ALA A 312 -11.65 -6.26 -11.82
C ALA A 312 -12.98 -6.33 -12.60
N TRP A 313 -12.99 -5.86 -13.85
CA TRP A 313 -14.17 -5.97 -14.72
C TRP A 313 -14.54 -7.43 -15.02
N ARG A 314 -13.57 -8.28 -15.35
CA ARG A 314 -13.81 -9.72 -15.59
C ARG A 314 -14.36 -10.43 -14.35
N GLU A 315 -13.84 -10.13 -13.17
CA GLU A 315 -14.32 -10.69 -11.91
C GLU A 315 -15.73 -10.21 -11.55
N GLN A 316 -16.10 -8.99 -11.92
CA GLN A 316 -17.46 -8.45 -11.73
C GLN A 316 -18.49 -9.03 -12.68
N SER A 317 -18.05 -9.54 -13.81
CA SER A 317 -18.94 -9.85 -14.91
C SER A 317 -19.60 -11.22 -14.76
N GLY A 318 -20.62 -11.29 -13.92
CA GLY A 318 -21.83 -11.97 -14.36
C GLY A 318 -22.48 -11.18 -15.51
N ASN A 319 -21.70 -10.73 -16.50
CA ASN A 319 -22.07 -10.11 -17.81
C ASN A 319 -23.09 -8.94 -17.84
N ARG A 320 -23.16 -8.09 -16.83
CA ARG A 320 -24.12 -6.97 -16.83
C ARG A 320 -23.64 -5.68 -17.49
N HIS A 321 -22.32 -5.52 -17.72
CA HIS A 321 -21.78 -4.30 -18.34
C HIS A 321 -20.96 -4.62 -19.59
N SER A 322 -21.29 -3.96 -20.70
CA SER A 322 -20.49 -4.04 -21.93
C SER A 322 -19.04 -3.59 -21.66
N LEU A 323 -18.07 -4.35 -22.19
CA LEU A 323 -16.66 -3.96 -22.16
C LEU A 323 -16.44 -2.53 -22.67
N TRP A 324 -17.17 -2.13 -23.69
CA TRP A 324 -17.11 -0.79 -24.26
C TRP A 324 -17.55 0.30 -23.27
N SER A 325 -18.64 0.05 -22.56
CA SER A 325 -19.11 0.93 -21.47
C SER A 325 -18.11 1.05 -20.34
N PHE A 326 -17.46 -0.06 -20.00
CA PHE A 326 -16.39 -0.10 -19.00
C PHE A 326 -15.17 0.72 -19.46
N LEU A 327 -14.66 0.49 -20.68
CA LEU A 327 -13.51 1.21 -21.22
C LEU A 327 -13.75 2.72 -21.35
N LYS A 328 -14.99 3.16 -21.59
CA LYS A 328 -15.36 4.58 -21.57
C LYS A 328 -15.05 5.27 -20.23
N THR A 329 -15.07 4.54 -19.13
CA THR A 329 -14.72 5.09 -17.80
C THR A 329 -13.23 5.48 -17.68
N TRP A 330 -12.38 5.01 -18.58
CA TRP A 330 -10.95 5.35 -18.64
C TRP A 330 -10.67 6.64 -19.42
N LEU A 331 -11.67 7.18 -20.11
CA LEU A 331 -11.49 8.43 -20.84
C LEU A 331 -11.14 9.57 -19.88
N GLY A 332 -10.04 10.26 -20.18
CA GLY A 332 -9.51 11.32 -19.34
C GLY A 332 -8.76 10.85 -18.07
N CYS A 333 -8.60 9.52 -17.87
CA CYS A 333 -7.79 9.01 -16.77
C CYS A 333 -6.29 9.06 -17.07
N ASP A 334 -5.50 9.37 -16.07
CA ASP A 334 -4.07 9.04 -16.07
C ASP A 334 -3.91 7.52 -16.06
N SER A 335 -3.06 6.99 -16.92
CA SER A 335 -2.78 5.56 -16.96
C SER A 335 -1.47 5.26 -16.23
N ALA A 336 -1.54 4.60 -15.09
CA ALA A 336 -0.35 4.13 -14.38
C ALA A 336 -0.01 2.69 -14.81
N PRO A 337 1.27 2.32 -14.96
CA PRO A 337 2.49 3.14 -14.87
C PRO A 337 2.93 3.79 -16.21
N PHE A 338 1.99 4.09 -17.12
CA PHE A 338 2.28 4.57 -18.49
C PHE A 338 2.64 6.06 -18.52
N HIS A 339 3.74 6.36 -19.24
CA HIS A 339 4.17 7.71 -19.57
C HIS A 339 4.54 7.80 -21.03
N TRP A 340 4.03 8.81 -21.71
CA TRP A 340 4.34 9.03 -23.14
C TRP A 340 5.83 9.22 -23.42
N ASN A 341 6.55 9.88 -22.52
CA ASN A 341 7.98 10.13 -22.65
C ASN A 341 8.86 9.01 -22.08
N ASP A 342 8.27 7.97 -21.46
CA ASP A 342 8.97 6.81 -20.89
C ASP A 342 8.06 5.56 -20.89
N PRO A 343 7.71 5.02 -22.07
CA PRO A 343 6.75 3.92 -22.17
C PRO A 343 7.33 2.55 -21.79
N ALA A 344 8.65 2.41 -21.73
CA ALA A 344 9.30 1.11 -21.56
C ALA A 344 8.97 0.41 -20.23
N PRO A 345 8.84 1.09 -19.07
CA PRO A 345 8.36 0.47 -17.83
C PRO A 345 6.96 -0.13 -17.98
N ALA A 346 6.04 0.60 -18.60
CA ALA A 346 4.66 0.14 -18.79
C ALA A 346 4.59 -1.09 -19.72
N LEU A 347 5.38 -1.12 -20.79
CA LEU A 347 5.47 -2.27 -21.68
C LEU A 347 6.05 -3.49 -20.96
N GLN A 348 7.06 -3.30 -20.12
CA GLN A 348 7.63 -4.39 -19.31
C GLN A 348 6.62 -4.88 -18.27
N TYR A 349 5.93 -4.00 -17.58
CA TYR A 349 4.85 -4.34 -16.66
C TYR A 349 3.75 -5.16 -17.36
N LEU A 350 3.30 -4.72 -18.53
CA LEU A 350 2.31 -5.45 -19.32
C LEU A 350 2.81 -6.86 -19.70
N ARG A 351 4.06 -6.98 -20.19
CA ARG A 351 4.67 -8.29 -20.52
C ARG A 351 4.70 -9.22 -19.30
N GLN A 352 5.15 -8.74 -18.15
CA GLN A 352 5.22 -9.51 -16.91
C GLN A 352 3.82 -9.98 -16.48
N THR A 353 2.85 -9.09 -16.55
CA THR A 353 1.47 -9.38 -16.17
C THR A 353 0.81 -10.39 -17.10
N MET A 354 1.03 -10.26 -18.42
CA MET A 354 0.55 -11.25 -19.41
C MET A 354 1.21 -12.61 -19.24
N ALA A 355 2.52 -12.65 -19.03
CA ALA A 355 3.25 -13.88 -18.78
C ALA A 355 2.79 -14.59 -17.49
N ALA A 356 2.45 -13.83 -16.46
CA ALA A 356 1.86 -14.35 -15.23
C ALA A 356 0.47 -14.94 -15.48
N PHE A 357 -0.37 -14.24 -16.23
CA PHE A 357 -1.70 -14.70 -16.61
C PHE A 357 -1.68 -16.03 -17.37
N PHE A 358 -0.88 -16.15 -18.42
CA PHE A 358 -0.77 -17.40 -19.21
C PHE A 358 -0.23 -18.56 -18.40
N ARG A 359 0.70 -18.31 -17.47
CA ARG A 359 1.21 -19.37 -16.59
C ARG A 359 0.15 -19.87 -15.60
N SER A 360 -0.71 -19.00 -15.07
CA SER A 360 -1.79 -19.40 -14.15
C SER A 360 -2.85 -20.25 -14.86
N GLU A 361 -3.21 -19.93 -16.10
CA GLU A 361 -4.16 -20.74 -16.88
C GLU A 361 -3.61 -22.15 -17.19
N LEU A 362 -2.31 -22.26 -17.46
CA LEU A 362 -1.67 -23.56 -17.70
C LEU A 362 -1.68 -24.45 -16.45
N HIS A 363 -1.41 -23.88 -15.26
CA HIS A 363 -1.46 -24.64 -14.01
C HIS A 363 -2.88 -25.02 -13.58
N THR A 364 -3.87 -24.19 -13.86
CA THR A 364 -5.28 -24.49 -13.54
C THR A 364 -5.82 -25.62 -14.43
N LYS A 365 -5.33 -25.74 -15.67
CA LYS A 365 -5.69 -26.86 -16.59
C LYS A 365 -5.02 -28.18 -16.20
N GLN A 366 -3.86 -28.16 -15.54
CA GLN A 366 -3.15 -29.37 -15.09
C GLN A 366 -3.61 -29.87 -13.71
N ALA A 367 -4.28 -29.04 -12.90
CA ALA A 367 -4.70 -29.33 -11.54
C ALA A 367 -6.22 -29.58 -11.41
N ARG A 368 -6.85 -30.35 -12.34
CA ARG A 368 -8.19 -30.90 -12.14
C ARG A 368 -8.12 -32.38 -11.70
N PRO A 369 -8.14 -32.66 -10.38
CA PRO A 369 -8.69 -33.91 -9.87
C PRO A 369 -10.19 -33.73 -9.61
N GLN A 370 -10.96 -34.76 -9.92
CA GLN A 370 -12.38 -34.84 -9.68
C GLN A 370 -12.73 -34.77 -8.18
N THR A 371 -13.88 -34.16 -7.91
CA THR A 371 -14.69 -34.23 -6.68
C THR A 371 -14.12 -33.61 -5.39
N GLN A 372 -14.51 -32.36 -5.14
CA GLN A 372 -14.89 -31.89 -3.79
C GLN A 372 -15.85 -30.68 -3.88
N PRO A 373 -16.78 -30.51 -2.92
CA PRO A 373 -17.87 -29.55 -3.04
C PRO A 373 -17.38 -28.09 -2.98
N ASP A 374 -18.07 -27.30 -3.75
CA ASP A 374 -17.81 -25.91 -4.09
C ASP A 374 -18.16 -25.00 -2.90
N ASN A 375 -17.21 -24.80 -1.98
CA ASN A 375 -17.26 -23.79 -0.93
C ASN A 375 -15.93 -23.03 -0.81
N ARG A 376 -15.29 -22.79 -1.96
CA ARG A 376 -14.05 -22.02 -2.05
C ARG A 376 -14.29 -20.73 -2.82
N GLU A 377 -14.95 -19.77 -2.23
CA GLU A 377 -14.62 -18.38 -2.51
C GLU A 377 -13.30 -18.01 -1.77
N VAL A 378 -12.28 -18.81 -2.03
CA VAL A 378 -10.90 -18.46 -1.74
C VAL A 378 -10.56 -17.31 -2.68
N LEU A 379 -10.39 -16.14 -2.12
CA LEU A 379 -9.81 -14.98 -2.79
C LEU A 379 -8.38 -15.34 -3.23
N ASN A 380 -8.27 -16.02 -4.35
CA ASN A 380 -6.99 -16.28 -5.01
C ASN A 380 -6.45 -14.93 -5.50
N SER A 381 -5.80 -14.17 -4.62
CA SER A 381 -4.83 -13.19 -5.08
C SER A 381 -3.68 -14.02 -5.67
N ASP A 382 -3.52 -13.93 -6.97
CA ASP A 382 -2.45 -14.59 -7.69
C ASP A 382 -1.13 -14.36 -6.92
N ARG A 383 -0.44 -15.43 -6.49
CA ARG A 383 0.86 -15.36 -5.77
C ARG A 383 1.86 -14.41 -6.46
N ARG A 384 1.60 -14.05 -7.70
CA ARG A 384 2.43 -13.23 -8.58
C ARG A 384 2.06 -11.76 -8.59
N ASP A 385 0.81 -11.41 -8.30
CA ASP A 385 0.47 -10.00 -8.08
C ASP A 385 1.08 -9.48 -6.77
N LEU A 386 1.25 -10.35 -5.78
CA LEU A 386 1.95 -10.01 -4.54
C LEU A 386 3.46 -9.83 -4.78
N THR A 387 4.08 -10.64 -5.64
CA THR A 387 5.48 -10.45 -6.04
C THR A 387 5.64 -9.18 -6.88
N LEU A 388 4.70 -8.87 -7.77
CA LEU A 388 4.68 -7.64 -8.55
C LEU A 388 4.41 -6.40 -7.68
N HIS A 389 3.59 -6.50 -6.65
CA HIS A 389 3.36 -5.43 -5.68
C HIS A 389 4.56 -5.21 -4.76
N ALA A 390 5.24 -6.27 -4.35
CA ALA A 390 6.51 -6.19 -3.65
C ALA A 390 7.60 -5.52 -4.52
N VAL A 391 7.66 -5.89 -5.81
CA VAL A 391 8.62 -5.35 -6.78
C VAL A 391 8.44 -3.84 -7.01
N VAL A 392 7.23 -3.32 -6.98
CA VAL A 392 6.99 -1.86 -7.12
C VAL A 392 7.17 -1.12 -5.79
N SER A 393 6.92 -1.79 -4.66
CA SER A 393 7.16 -1.24 -3.33
C SER A 393 8.62 -1.34 -2.88
N ASP A 394 9.40 -2.26 -3.48
CA ASP A 394 10.81 -2.50 -3.12
C ASP A 394 11.81 -1.56 -3.82
N GLY A 395 11.32 -0.58 -4.58
CA GLY A 395 12.18 0.42 -5.22
C GLY A 395 12.62 1.49 -4.21
N ASP A 396 13.81 1.34 -3.66
CA ASP A 396 14.46 2.44 -2.94
C ASP A 396 14.92 3.50 -3.89
N LYS A 397 14.64 4.73 -3.51
CA LYS A 397 15.12 5.87 -4.26
C LYS A 397 16.03 6.70 -3.36
N PHE A 398 17.31 6.66 -3.68
CA PHE A 398 18.27 7.59 -3.13
C PHE A 398 18.28 8.85 -3.99
N VAL A 399 18.29 10.00 -3.32
CA VAL A 399 18.28 11.28 -3.99
C VAL A 399 19.48 12.09 -3.49
N ARG A 400 20.21 12.66 -4.42
CA ARG A 400 21.36 13.53 -4.13
C ARG A 400 20.91 14.92 -3.79
#